data_c4aab778e2dac06e96a97e8209f6a7bf
#
_entry.id   c4aab778e2dac06e96a97e8209f6a7bf
#
_cell.length_a   1.000
_cell.length_b   1.000
_cell.length_c   1.000
_cell.angle_alpha   90.00
_cell.angle_beta   90.00
_cell.angle_gamma   90.00
#
_symmetry.space_group_name_H-M   'P 1'
#
loop_
_entity.id
_entity.type
_entity.pdbx_description
1 polymer ?
#
loop_
_entity_poly.entity_id
_entity_poly.type
_entity_poly.pdbx_seq_one_letter_code
_entity_poly.pdbx_strand_id
1 'polypeptide(L)'
;DTEYVAGLEKFEDRFLNSVFYIAVFDNQTSAIQDAMIKAAEARASATALLCAPAGSTETTTKEWFDGTGSGPTSVSSYAAAFAPWRYINDGVSRVLANPTLFYLEAVARSILGGNPIWLAIAGFKRGPVLNVSDAEFPVGEAVLNLWQPEGDGISINPILDTDSVGPVIYGNRTLQASGSALRSLNVRCGINYIKNIILDVCLGLTFDQNETSLWEQFKGLVGAALLDMKNRKGIYDFQIQMDTGTVSPEDMDALRVPGMVRVNPTRPGEYFDIGFVITASGVAFEQENIL
;
A
#
# COMPACT_ATOMS: atom_id res chain seq x y z
N ASP A 1 -13.34 21.39 -8.37
CA ASP A 1 -13.38 19.92 -8.24
C ASP A 1 -13.59 19.20 -9.58
N THR A 2 -14.48 19.70 -10.46
CA THR A 2 -14.80 19.06 -11.75
C THR A 2 -13.58 18.83 -12.65
N GLU A 3 -12.65 19.79 -12.69
CA GLU A 3 -11.42 19.67 -13.49
C GLU A 3 -10.46 18.61 -12.92
N TYR A 4 -10.35 18.51 -11.59
CA TYR A 4 -9.59 17.46 -10.93
C TYR A 4 -10.16 16.07 -11.21
N VAL A 5 -11.48 15.91 -11.09
CA VAL A 5 -12.17 14.65 -11.37
C VAL A 5 -11.94 14.22 -12.82
N ALA A 6 -12.14 15.12 -13.79
CA ALA A 6 -11.88 14.85 -15.20
C ALA A 6 -10.41 14.53 -15.51
N GLY A 7 -9.49 15.13 -14.75
CA GLY A 7 -8.06 14.80 -14.82
C GLY A 7 -7.75 13.41 -14.29
N LEU A 8 -8.36 13.02 -13.17
CA LEU A 8 -8.18 11.72 -12.53
C LEU A 8 -8.75 10.56 -13.37
N GLU A 9 -9.84 10.76 -14.09
CA GLU A 9 -10.41 9.76 -15.00
C GLU A 9 -9.42 9.33 -16.09
N LYS A 10 -8.49 10.20 -16.51
CA LYS A 10 -7.44 9.86 -17.48
C LYS A 10 -6.44 8.83 -16.93
N PHE A 11 -6.30 8.72 -15.61
CA PHE A 11 -5.44 7.71 -14.99
C PHE A 11 -6.08 6.32 -14.95
N GLU A 12 -7.35 6.16 -15.29
CA GLU A 12 -8.00 4.87 -15.46
C GLU A 12 -7.40 4.10 -16.65
N ASP A 13 -6.94 4.82 -17.69
CA ASP A 13 -6.30 4.22 -18.87
C ASP A 13 -4.88 3.73 -18.54
N ARG A 14 -4.70 2.41 -18.63
CA ARG A 14 -3.44 1.73 -18.35
C ARG A 14 -2.42 1.83 -19.47
N PHE A 15 -2.88 2.06 -20.70
CA PHE A 15 -2.01 2.13 -21.88
C PHE A 15 -1.33 3.48 -22.02
N LEU A 16 -2.01 4.55 -21.63
CA LEU A 16 -1.50 5.90 -21.76
C LEU A 16 -0.58 6.31 -20.59
N ASN A 17 -0.79 5.75 -19.40
CA ASN A 17 -0.11 6.19 -18.19
C ASN A 17 0.39 5.02 -17.37
N SER A 18 1.68 4.98 -17.04
CA SER A 18 2.24 4.06 -16.05
C SER A 18 2.20 4.74 -14.66
N VAL A 19 1.19 4.40 -13.85
CA VAL A 19 0.95 5.01 -12.54
C VAL A 19 0.90 3.94 -11.46
N PHE A 20 1.61 4.15 -10.35
CA PHE A 20 1.59 3.28 -9.18
C PHE A 20 0.91 3.92 -7.98
N TYR A 21 1.05 5.24 -7.82
CA TYR A 21 0.37 6.03 -6.80
C TYR A 21 -0.39 7.19 -7.42
N ILE A 22 -1.54 7.52 -6.84
CA ILE A 22 -2.37 8.67 -7.20
C ILE A 22 -2.48 9.53 -5.94
N ALA A 23 -2.07 10.80 -6.03
CA ALA A 23 -2.15 11.76 -4.93
C ALA A 23 -2.50 13.15 -5.46
N VAL A 24 -3.33 13.88 -4.71
CA VAL A 24 -3.61 15.31 -4.91
C VAL A 24 -3.15 16.03 -3.64
N PHE A 25 -2.32 17.06 -3.78
CA PHE A 25 -1.68 17.69 -2.62
C PHE A 25 -2.36 18.96 -2.13
N ASP A 26 -3.06 19.65 -2.98
CA ASP A 26 -3.57 21.02 -2.77
C ASP A 26 -5.09 21.05 -2.49
N ASN A 27 -5.85 20.05 -2.91
CA ASN A 27 -7.30 20.02 -2.75
C ASN A 27 -7.77 18.67 -2.17
N GLN A 28 -8.32 18.71 -0.96
CA GLN A 28 -8.71 17.55 -0.17
C GLN A 28 -10.23 17.46 0.02
N THR A 29 -11.02 17.74 -1.02
CA THR A 29 -12.47 17.54 -0.96
C THR A 29 -12.83 16.05 -1.09
N SER A 30 -13.98 15.65 -0.51
CA SER A 30 -14.47 14.27 -0.61
C SER A 30 -14.66 13.82 -2.06
N ALA A 31 -15.18 14.70 -2.91
CA ALA A 31 -15.39 14.39 -4.34
C ALA A 31 -14.10 14.03 -5.09
N ILE A 32 -13.01 14.74 -4.80
CA ILE A 32 -11.69 14.46 -5.39
C ILE A 32 -11.15 13.14 -4.83
N GLN A 33 -11.26 12.91 -3.53
CA GLN A 33 -10.78 11.69 -2.90
C GLN A 33 -11.56 10.45 -3.37
N ASP A 34 -12.88 10.54 -3.52
CA ASP A 34 -13.70 9.48 -4.13
C ASP A 34 -13.29 9.22 -5.60
N ALA A 35 -12.98 10.27 -6.37
CA ALA A 35 -12.47 10.11 -7.73
C ALA A 35 -11.08 9.45 -7.77
N MET A 36 -10.19 9.77 -6.83
CA MET A 36 -8.89 9.11 -6.69
C MET A 36 -9.03 7.62 -6.39
N ILE A 37 -9.93 7.27 -5.47
CA ILE A 37 -10.22 5.87 -5.11
C ILE A 37 -10.79 5.14 -6.33
N LYS A 38 -11.78 5.73 -7.00
CA LYS A 38 -12.42 5.17 -8.19
C LYS A 38 -11.40 4.92 -9.31
N ALA A 39 -10.52 5.89 -9.59
CA ALA A 39 -9.47 5.74 -10.59
C ALA A 39 -8.48 4.62 -10.22
N ALA A 40 -8.09 4.50 -8.94
CA ALA A 40 -7.22 3.44 -8.46
C ALA A 40 -7.88 2.05 -8.57
N GLU A 41 -9.19 1.94 -8.28
CA GLU A 41 -9.98 0.71 -8.41
C GLU A 41 -10.16 0.29 -9.88
N ALA A 42 -10.56 1.23 -10.74
CA ALA A 42 -10.74 0.98 -12.16
C ALA A 42 -9.42 0.51 -12.82
N ARG A 43 -8.32 1.16 -12.44
CA ARG A 43 -6.99 0.76 -12.87
C ARG A 43 -6.56 -0.59 -12.30
N ALA A 44 -6.95 -0.92 -11.06
CA ALA A 44 -6.65 -2.15 -10.32
C ALA A 44 -5.13 -2.43 -10.11
N SER A 45 -4.25 -1.49 -10.44
CA SER A 45 -2.79 -1.60 -10.31
C SER A 45 -2.11 -0.35 -9.71
N ALA A 46 -2.90 0.61 -9.23
CA ALA A 46 -2.44 1.80 -8.53
C ALA A 46 -3.04 1.89 -7.11
N THR A 47 -2.52 2.79 -6.29
CA THR A 47 -3.02 3.06 -4.93
C THR A 47 -3.22 4.56 -4.75
N ALA A 48 -4.41 4.96 -4.30
CA ALA A 48 -4.72 6.34 -3.94
C ALA A 48 -4.16 6.66 -2.55
N LEU A 49 -3.47 7.80 -2.41
CA LEU A 49 -2.93 8.30 -1.16
C LEU A 49 -3.74 9.52 -0.73
N LEU A 50 -4.35 9.44 0.44
CA LEU A 50 -5.33 10.38 0.93
C LEU A 50 -4.89 11.03 2.24
N CYS A 51 -5.43 12.22 2.52
CA CYS A 51 -5.32 12.86 3.83
C CYS A 51 -6.59 13.66 4.13
N ALA A 52 -6.88 13.89 5.39
CA ALA A 52 -7.92 14.84 5.78
C ALA A 52 -7.50 16.28 5.39
N PRO A 53 -8.45 17.22 5.23
CA PRO A 53 -8.13 18.63 4.98
C PRO A 53 -7.22 19.22 6.07
N ALA A 54 -6.38 20.19 5.72
CA ALA A 54 -5.60 20.96 6.67
C ALA A 54 -6.54 21.66 7.69
N GLY A 55 -6.08 21.82 8.93
CA GLY A 55 -6.91 22.35 10.02
C GLY A 55 -7.76 21.28 10.72
N SER A 56 -7.66 20.01 10.32
CA SER A 56 -8.33 18.91 11.01
C SER A 56 -7.67 18.61 12.35
N THR A 57 -8.47 18.22 13.33
CA THR A 57 -8.01 17.67 14.61
C THR A 57 -7.87 16.16 14.55
N GLU A 58 -7.38 15.53 15.61
CA GLU A 58 -7.29 14.08 15.76
C GLU A 58 -8.64 13.39 15.51
N THR A 59 -9.70 13.93 16.12
CA THR A 59 -11.07 13.40 16.01
C THR A 59 -11.65 13.64 14.62
N THR A 60 -11.57 14.87 14.11
CA THR A 60 -12.13 15.20 12.79
C THR A 60 -11.38 14.49 11.66
N THR A 61 -10.09 14.19 11.82
CA THR A 61 -9.34 13.34 10.89
C THR A 61 -9.89 11.91 10.88
N LYS A 62 -10.24 11.36 12.04
CA LYS A 62 -10.88 10.03 12.12
C LYS A 62 -12.27 10.05 11.48
N GLU A 63 -13.10 11.02 11.85
CA GLU A 63 -14.45 11.21 11.30
C GLU A 63 -14.45 11.39 9.79
N TRP A 64 -13.41 12.02 9.23
CA TRP A 64 -13.25 12.20 7.79
C TRP A 64 -13.25 10.87 7.03
N PHE A 65 -12.62 9.84 7.58
CA PHE A 65 -12.45 8.55 6.89
C PHE A 65 -13.40 7.45 7.36
N ASP A 66 -14.03 7.54 8.53
CA ASP A 66 -14.90 6.48 9.08
C ASP A 66 -16.36 6.58 8.66
N GLY A 67 -16.70 7.57 7.82
CA GLY A 67 -18.05 7.77 7.29
C GLY A 67 -18.98 8.57 8.20
N THR A 68 -18.48 9.10 9.34
CA THR A 68 -19.27 9.97 10.23
C THR A 68 -19.10 11.45 9.88
N GLY A 69 -18.03 11.81 9.16
CA GLY A 69 -17.76 13.15 8.65
C GLY A 69 -18.16 13.35 7.18
N SER A 70 -17.63 14.43 6.58
CA SER A 70 -17.89 14.81 5.19
C SER A 70 -16.83 14.28 4.21
N GLY A 71 -16.07 13.28 4.59
CA GLY A 71 -14.98 12.72 3.81
C GLY A 71 -15.43 11.77 2.69
N PRO A 72 -14.49 11.00 2.10
CA PRO A 72 -14.80 10.09 1.02
C PRO A 72 -15.76 8.99 1.49
N THR A 73 -16.68 8.62 0.62
CA THR A 73 -17.67 7.57 0.90
C THR A 73 -17.17 6.17 0.59
N SER A 74 -16.14 6.07 -0.24
CA SER A 74 -15.56 4.80 -0.68
C SER A 74 -14.52 4.29 0.31
N VAL A 75 -14.71 3.05 0.77
CA VAL A 75 -13.76 2.32 1.64
C VAL A 75 -13.11 1.22 0.82
N SER A 76 -11.84 1.37 0.51
CA SER A 76 -11.16 0.48 -0.44
C SER A 76 -9.75 0.11 0.01
N SER A 77 -9.33 -1.11 -0.32
CA SER A 77 -7.93 -1.50 -0.19
C SER A 77 -7.01 -0.81 -1.20
N TYR A 78 -7.56 -0.15 -2.22
CA TYR A 78 -6.80 0.66 -3.18
C TYR A 78 -6.50 2.07 -2.68
N ALA A 79 -6.86 2.39 -1.43
CA ALA A 79 -6.58 3.68 -0.83
C ALA A 79 -5.89 3.54 0.52
N ALA A 80 -5.04 4.51 0.87
CA ALA A 80 -4.39 4.62 2.16
C ALA A 80 -4.40 6.08 2.63
N ALA A 81 -4.78 6.32 3.89
CA ALA A 81 -4.84 7.65 4.50
C ALA A 81 -3.61 7.89 5.37
N PHE A 82 -3.12 9.14 5.35
CA PHE A 82 -1.98 9.60 6.13
C PHE A 82 -2.34 10.90 6.87
N ALA A 83 -1.83 11.07 8.08
CA ALA A 83 -1.99 12.28 8.90
C ALA A 83 -0.89 12.31 10.01
N PRO A 84 -0.65 13.47 10.66
CA PRO A 84 -1.18 14.80 10.37
C PRO A 84 -0.40 15.51 9.25
N TRP A 85 -0.87 16.69 8.85
CA TRP A 85 -0.11 17.63 8.08
C TRP A 85 1.10 18.10 8.89
N ARG A 86 2.19 18.42 8.18
CA ARG A 86 3.43 18.89 8.84
C ARG A 86 4.00 20.11 8.15
N TYR A 87 4.70 20.89 8.94
CA TYR A 87 5.38 22.07 8.42
C TYR A 87 6.73 21.70 7.84
N ILE A 88 7.03 22.24 6.66
CA ILE A 88 8.36 22.27 6.08
C ILE A 88 8.90 23.70 6.11
N ASN A 89 10.22 23.84 6.18
CA ASN A 89 10.88 25.13 6.08
C ASN A 89 11.58 25.21 4.72
N ASP A 90 11.12 26.12 3.87
CA ASP A 90 11.69 26.33 2.55
C ASP A 90 12.91 27.30 2.55
N GLY A 91 13.38 27.68 3.75
CA GLY A 91 14.46 28.64 3.97
C GLY A 91 14.00 30.10 4.04
N VAL A 92 12.76 30.39 3.69
CA VAL A 92 12.15 31.73 3.72
C VAL A 92 10.92 31.75 4.62
N SER A 93 10.08 30.74 4.50
CA SER A 93 8.80 30.62 5.22
C SER A 93 8.57 29.20 5.72
N ARG A 94 7.67 29.10 6.68
CA ARG A 94 7.16 27.82 7.19
C ARG A 94 5.86 27.49 6.44
N VAL A 95 5.87 26.42 5.65
CA VAL A 95 4.74 26.00 4.80
C VAL A 95 4.16 24.70 5.30
N LEU A 96 2.84 24.61 5.35
CA LEU A 96 2.12 23.38 5.71
C LEU A 96 2.08 22.45 4.50
N ALA A 97 2.59 21.23 4.65
CA ALA A 97 2.73 20.26 3.58
C ALA A 97 1.87 19.01 3.83
N ASN A 98 1.36 18.45 2.75
CA ASN A 98 0.48 17.29 2.74
C ASN A 98 1.23 16.02 3.21
N PRO A 99 0.68 15.23 4.14
CA PRO A 99 1.33 14.04 4.68
C PRO A 99 1.62 12.94 3.63
N THR A 100 0.85 12.87 2.56
CA THR A 100 1.08 11.90 1.47
C THR A 100 2.37 12.16 0.70
N LEU A 101 2.82 13.42 0.65
CA LEU A 101 4.11 13.80 0.06
C LEU A 101 5.27 13.11 0.79
N PHE A 102 5.22 13.09 2.12
CA PHE A 102 6.27 12.46 2.94
C PHE A 102 6.29 10.94 2.79
N TYR A 103 5.11 10.33 2.61
CA TYR A 103 5.06 8.90 2.27
C TYR A 103 5.71 8.63 0.91
N LEU A 104 5.40 9.43 -0.11
CA LEU A 104 6.01 9.28 -1.44
C LEU A 104 7.52 9.51 -1.42
N GLU A 105 8.00 10.48 -0.65
CA GLU A 105 9.44 10.70 -0.44
C GLU A 105 10.10 9.47 0.19
N ALA A 106 9.50 8.91 1.24
CA ALA A 106 10.02 7.72 1.91
C ALA A 106 10.01 6.48 0.99
N VAL A 107 8.97 6.32 0.15
CA VAL A 107 8.92 5.30 -0.90
C VAL A 107 10.05 5.48 -1.90
N ALA A 108 10.22 6.68 -2.43
CA ALA A 108 11.28 6.99 -3.41
C ALA A 108 12.66 6.70 -2.83
N ARG A 109 12.94 7.16 -1.62
CA ARG A 109 14.20 6.91 -0.90
C ARG A 109 14.44 5.42 -0.67
N SER A 110 13.40 4.66 -0.33
CA SER A 110 13.50 3.20 -0.14
C SER A 110 13.85 2.48 -1.44
N ILE A 111 13.18 2.84 -2.55
CA ILE A 111 13.44 2.26 -3.87
C ILE A 111 14.86 2.61 -4.36
N LEU A 112 15.27 3.88 -4.23
CA LEU A 112 16.63 4.31 -4.57
C LEU A 112 17.70 3.59 -3.74
N GLY A 113 17.36 3.21 -2.50
CA GLY A 113 18.19 2.36 -1.64
C GLY A 113 18.18 0.86 -2.01
N GLY A 114 17.56 0.46 -3.13
CA GLY A 114 17.50 -0.92 -3.63
C GLY A 114 16.44 -1.79 -2.97
N ASN A 115 15.57 -1.21 -2.14
CA ASN A 115 14.47 -1.96 -1.54
C ASN A 115 13.31 -2.12 -2.52
N PRO A 116 12.67 -3.29 -2.56
CA PRO A 116 11.50 -3.50 -3.41
C PRO A 116 10.26 -2.77 -2.85
N ILE A 117 9.32 -2.45 -3.75
CA ILE A 117 8.11 -1.68 -3.45
C ILE A 117 7.13 -2.39 -2.51
N TRP A 118 7.22 -3.70 -2.38
CA TRP A 118 6.39 -4.49 -1.47
C TRP A 118 6.89 -4.54 -0.01
N LEU A 119 7.96 -3.85 0.31
CA LEU A 119 8.36 -3.68 1.71
C LEU A 119 7.55 -2.55 2.37
N ALA A 120 7.16 -2.76 3.61
CA ALA A 120 6.43 -1.75 4.37
C ALA A 120 7.29 -0.49 4.56
N ILE A 121 6.76 0.65 4.15
CA ILE A 121 7.36 1.97 4.34
C ILE A 121 6.82 2.55 5.65
N ALA A 122 7.25 1.96 6.73
CA ALA A 122 6.84 2.33 8.09
C ALA A 122 7.92 1.96 9.11
N GLY A 123 7.80 2.52 10.31
CA GLY A 123 8.70 2.28 11.43
C GLY A 123 10.08 2.92 11.27
N PHE A 124 10.93 2.75 12.26
CA PHE A 124 12.21 3.44 12.38
C PHE A 124 13.22 3.18 11.24
N LYS A 125 13.05 2.08 10.51
CA LYS A 125 13.98 1.70 9.45
C LYS A 125 13.69 2.36 8.09
N ARG A 126 12.43 2.48 7.70
CA ARG A 126 12.02 2.95 6.36
C ARG A 126 11.03 4.09 6.37
N GLY A 127 10.43 4.36 7.53
CA GLY A 127 9.44 5.42 7.73
C GLY A 127 9.94 6.78 8.20
N PRO A 128 11.26 7.04 8.53
CA PRO A 128 11.67 8.38 8.90
C PRO A 128 11.31 9.39 7.82
N VAL A 129 10.76 10.53 8.25
CA VAL A 129 10.38 11.66 7.41
C VAL A 129 11.46 12.73 7.57
N LEU A 130 11.97 13.24 6.45
CA LEU A 130 13.08 14.19 6.45
C LEU A 130 12.60 15.61 6.15
N ASN A 131 13.41 16.61 6.55
CA ASN A 131 13.21 18.02 6.23
C ASN A 131 11.85 18.58 6.68
N VAL A 132 11.29 18.05 7.77
CA VAL A 132 10.05 18.54 8.36
C VAL A 132 10.30 19.09 9.76
N SER A 133 9.45 20.04 10.16
CA SER A 133 9.36 20.52 11.53
C SER A 133 8.10 19.99 12.21
N ASP A 134 7.44 20.79 13.02
CA ASP A 134 6.30 20.38 13.82
C ASP A 134 5.13 19.85 13.00
N ALA A 135 4.35 18.98 13.61
CA ALA A 135 3.04 18.57 13.12
C ALA A 135 1.99 19.66 13.38
N GLU A 136 0.89 19.62 12.65
CA GLU A 136 -0.28 20.47 12.89
C GLU A 136 -0.87 20.22 14.29
N PHE A 137 -0.83 18.95 14.73
CA PHE A 137 -1.11 18.52 16.10
C PHE A 137 -0.25 17.30 16.44
N PRO A 138 0.09 17.10 17.74
CA PRO A 138 0.93 15.98 18.14
C PRO A 138 0.16 14.65 18.07
N VAL A 139 0.84 13.59 17.64
CA VAL A 139 0.28 12.24 17.62
C VAL A 139 0.92 11.40 18.72
N GLY A 140 0.16 11.13 19.77
CA GLY A 140 0.56 10.27 20.88
C GLY A 140 -0.08 8.88 20.80
N GLU A 141 0.16 8.06 21.83
CA GLU A 141 -0.35 6.69 21.91
C GLU A 141 -1.89 6.60 21.84
N ALA A 142 -2.59 7.56 22.46
CA ALA A 142 -4.05 7.61 22.42
C ALA A 142 -4.58 7.81 21.00
N VAL A 143 -3.94 8.68 20.20
CA VAL A 143 -4.29 8.92 18.79
C VAL A 143 -3.93 7.71 17.95
N LEU A 144 -2.79 7.06 18.22
CA LEU A 144 -2.39 5.84 17.52
C LEU A 144 -3.46 4.74 17.70
N ASN A 145 -3.93 4.50 18.91
CA ASN A 145 -4.97 3.52 19.21
C ASN A 145 -6.32 3.89 18.57
N LEU A 146 -6.64 5.19 18.50
CA LEU A 146 -7.84 5.68 17.82
C LEU A 146 -7.78 5.45 16.30
N TRP A 147 -6.62 5.64 15.69
CA TRP A 147 -6.44 5.59 14.23
C TRP A 147 -6.07 4.21 13.70
N GLN A 148 -5.57 3.33 14.55
CA GLN A 148 -5.21 1.95 14.19
C GLN A 148 -5.89 0.95 15.11
N PRO A 149 -7.22 0.73 14.96
CA PRO A 149 -7.92 -0.24 15.79
C PRO A 149 -7.38 -1.66 15.57
N GLU A 150 -7.26 -2.43 16.65
CA GLU A 150 -6.77 -3.81 16.60
C GLU A 150 -7.66 -4.75 15.77
N GLY A 151 -8.99 -4.54 15.82
CA GLY A 151 -9.97 -5.30 15.07
C GLY A 151 -10.31 -4.72 13.69
N ASP A 152 -11.50 -5.02 13.21
CA ASP A 152 -12.05 -4.40 12.02
C ASP A 152 -12.27 -2.90 12.23
N GLY A 153 -12.09 -2.13 11.19
CA GLY A 153 -12.27 -0.69 11.21
C GLY A 153 -11.27 0.02 10.29
N ILE A 154 -11.60 1.25 9.94
CA ILE A 154 -10.77 2.08 9.08
C ILE A 154 -9.53 2.53 9.85
N SER A 155 -8.38 2.39 9.21
CA SER A 155 -7.09 2.77 9.77
C SER A 155 -6.50 3.96 9.02
N ILE A 156 -5.87 4.87 9.77
CA ILE A 156 -5.13 6.02 9.26
C ILE A 156 -3.65 5.80 9.63
N ASN A 157 -2.74 6.04 8.70
CA ASN A 157 -1.31 5.87 8.95
C ASN A 157 -0.74 7.14 9.58
N PRO A 158 -0.36 7.12 10.86
CA PRO A 158 0.15 8.30 11.54
C PRO A 158 1.60 8.59 11.18
N ILE A 159 1.97 9.87 11.24
CA ILE A 159 3.35 10.33 11.28
C ILE A 159 3.63 10.77 12.73
N LEU A 160 4.31 9.89 13.48
CA LEU A 160 4.64 10.11 14.88
C LEU A 160 5.90 10.95 15.04
N ASP A 161 5.95 11.78 16.07
CA ASP A 161 7.21 12.36 16.55
C ASP A 161 7.86 11.42 17.59
N THR A 162 9.11 11.07 17.36
CA THR A 162 9.87 10.18 18.22
C THR A 162 11.18 10.84 18.65
N ASP A 163 11.57 10.65 19.92
CA ASP A 163 12.80 11.25 20.46
C ASP A 163 14.07 10.70 19.78
N SER A 164 14.03 9.47 19.28
CA SER A 164 15.21 8.78 18.76
C SER A 164 15.54 9.07 17.31
N VAL A 165 14.53 9.25 16.43
CA VAL A 165 14.70 9.42 14.99
C VAL A 165 13.92 10.61 14.41
N GLY A 166 13.20 11.34 15.26
CA GLY A 166 12.31 12.42 14.81
C GLY A 166 11.00 11.89 14.24
N PRO A 167 10.42 12.58 13.23
CA PRO A 167 9.16 12.20 12.62
C PRO A 167 9.27 10.89 11.84
N VAL A 168 8.34 9.96 12.08
CA VAL A 168 8.33 8.61 11.48
C VAL A 168 6.92 8.24 11.05
N ILE A 169 6.76 7.76 9.83
CA ILE A 169 5.53 7.10 9.40
C ILE A 169 5.40 5.81 10.21
N TYR A 170 4.33 5.69 11.00
CA TYR A 170 4.12 4.57 11.92
C TYR A 170 2.80 3.84 11.64
N GLY A 171 2.56 3.51 10.38
CA GLY A 171 1.39 2.77 9.93
C GLY A 171 1.62 2.18 8.55
N ASN A 172 0.96 1.05 8.28
CA ASN A 172 1.07 0.32 7.01
C ASN A 172 -0.29 -0.27 6.63
N ARG A 173 -1.33 0.59 6.68
CA ARG A 173 -2.71 0.18 6.50
C ARG A 173 -3.33 0.83 5.28
N THR A 174 -4.21 0.08 4.61
CA THR A 174 -5.15 0.63 3.62
C THR A 174 -6.45 1.03 4.31
N LEU A 175 -7.36 1.69 3.58
CA LEU A 175 -8.71 2.01 4.09
C LEU A 175 -9.64 0.79 4.14
N GLN A 176 -9.16 -0.42 3.86
CA GLN A 176 -9.98 -1.62 4.02
C GLN A 176 -10.24 -1.90 5.50
N ALA A 177 -11.52 -1.88 5.88
CA ALA A 177 -11.96 -2.07 7.26
C ALA A 177 -11.94 -3.54 7.69
N SER A 178 -12.16 -4.49 6.78
CA SER A 178 -12.27 -5.92 7.10
C SER A 178 -10.92 -6.63 7.17
N GLY A 179 -10.83 -7.70 7.97
CA GLY A 179 -9.62 -8.50 8.22
C GLY A 179 -9.10 -9.29 7.01
N SER A 180 -8.63 -8.62 5.98
CA SER A 180 -8.01 -9.21 4.78
C SER A 180 -6.50 -8.94 4.74
N ALA A 181 -5.76 -9.76 3.99
CA ALA A 181 -4.35 -9.47 3.68
C ALA A 181 -4.16 -8.09 3.01
N LEU A 182 -5.15 -7.63 2.26
CA LEU A 182 -5.15 -6.37 1.54
C LEU A 182 -5.36 -5.15 2.46
N ARG A 183 -5.63 -5.35 3.74
CA ARG A 183 -5.58 -4.31 4.76
C ARG A 183 -4.17 -3.77 4.96
N SER A 184 -3.14 -4.58 4.70
CA SER A 184 -1.74 -4.15 4.75
C SER A 184 -1.35 -3.45 3.44
N LEU A 185 -0.88 -2.21 3.53
CA LEU A 185 -0.55 -1.37 2.38
C LEU A 185 0.60 -1.97 1.54
N ASN A 186 1.63 -2.52 2.17
CA ASN A 186 2.72 -3.18 1.47
C ASN A 186 2.26 -4.41 0.68
N VAL A 187 1.28 -5.18 1.21
CA VAL A 187 0.68 -6.31 0.48
C VAL A 187 -0.09 -5.80 -0.74
N ARG A 188 -0.88 -4.72 -0.58
CA ARG A 188 -1.56 -4.07 -1.71
C ARG A 188 -0.56 -3.61 -2.76
N CYS A 189 0.53 -2.95 -2.36
CA CYS A 189 1.60 -2.54 -3.27
C CYS A 189 2.24 -3.74 -3.99
N GLY A 190 2.49 -4.83 -3.29
CA GLY A 190 2.99 -6.07 -3.89
C GLY A 190 2.04 -6.67 -4.93
N ILE A 191 0.74 -6.72 -4.64
CA ILE A 191 -0.27 -7.20 -5.59
C ILE A 191 -0.39 -6.26 -6.81
N ASN A 192 -0.33 -4.94 -6.61
CA ASN A 192 -0.33 -3.98 -7.70
C ASN A 192 0.90 -4.15 -8.60
N TYR A 193 2.08 -4.41 -8.01
CA TYR A 193 3.30 -4.70 -8.75
C TYR A 193 3.17 -5.98 -9.60
N ILE A 194 2.63 -7.07 -9.03
CA ILE A 194 2.37 -8.31 -9.77
C ILE A 194 1.42 -8.06 -10.95
N LYS A 195 0.34 -7.30 -10.72
CA LYS A 195 -0.63 -6.98 -11.77
C LYS A 195 -0.02 -6.17 -12.92
N ASN A 196 0.88 -5.22 -12.61
CA ASN A 196 1.58 -4.47 -13.64
C ASN A 196 2.51 -5.38 -14.46
N ILE A 197 3.28 -6.27 -13.81
CA ILE A 197 4.12 -7.25 -14.53
C ILE A 197 3.28 -8.15 -15.43
N ILE A 198 2.18 -8.70 -14.91
CA ILE A 198 1.30 -9.56 -15.71
C ILE A 198 0.76 -8.79 -16.93
N LEU A 199 0.34 -7.54 -16.73
CA LEU A 199 -0.13 -6.69 -17.82
C LEU A 199 0.96 -6.48 -18.89
N ASP A 200 2.17 -6.13 -18.46
CA ASP A 200 3.30 -5.90 -19.37
C ASP A 200 3.64 -7.18 -20.17
N VAL A 201 3.64 -8.33 -19.51
CA VAL A 201 3.85 -9.64 -20.19
C VAL A 201 2.71 -9.93 -21.16
N CYS A 202 1.43 -9.73 -20.75
CA CYS A 202 0.29 -9.94 -21.64
C CYS A 202 0.35 -9.05 -22.87
N LEU A 203 0.70 -7.76 -22.71
CA LEU A 203 0.85 -6.83 -23.82
C LEU A 203 1.95 -7.26 -24.79
N GLY A 204 3.07 -7.79 -24.27
CA GLY A 204 4.16 -8.32 -25.08
C GLY A 204 3.80 -9.58 -25.88
N LEU A 205 2.86 -10.38 -25.36
CA LEU A 205 2.41 -11.65 -25.96
C LEU A 205 1.10 -11.50 -26.77
N THR A 206 0.51 -10.31 -26.80
CA THR A 206 -0.72 -10.04 -27.53
C THR A 206 -0.47 -10.20 -29.05
N PHE A 207 -1.36 -10.91 -29.73
CA PHE A 207 -1.31 -11.30 -31.14
C PHE A 207 -0.41 -12.51 -31.47
N ASP A 208 0.27 -13.11 -30.48
CA ASP A 208 0.94 -14.39 -30.69
C ASP A 208 -0.10 -15.54 -30.83
N GLN A 209 0.30 -16.63 -31.45
CA GLN A 209 -0.58 -17.78 -31.67
C GLN A 209 -0.98 -18.43 -30.34
N ASN A 210 -2.29 -18.66 -30.14
CA ASN A 210 -2.82 -19.27 -28.93
C ASN A 210 -2.53 -20.79 -28.90
N GLU A 211 -1.31 -21.13 -28.55
CA GLU A 211 -0.80 -22.50 -28.47
C GLU A 211 -0.08 -22.74 -27.14
N THR A 212 0.24 -23.99 -26.85
CA THR A 212 0.98 -24.36 -25.64
C THR A 212 2.29 -23.61 -25.47
N SER A 213 2.97 -23.26 -26.56
CA SER A 213 4.20 -22.47 -26.56
C SER A 213 4.01 -21.08 -25.96
N LEU A 214 2.90 -20.40 -26.29
CA LEU A 214 2.53 -19.12 -25.70
C LEU A 214 2.29 -19.24 -24.20
N TRP A 215 1.59 -20.28 -23.77
CA TRP A 215 1.27 -20.51 -22.35
C TRP A 215 2.54 -20.78 -21.52
N GLU A 216 3.48 -21.57 -22.05
CA GLU A 216 4.77 -21.82 -21.41
C GLU A 216 5.63 -20.54 -21.34
N GLN A 217 5.62 -19.72 -22.39
CA GLN A 217 6.31 -18.43 -22.40
C GLN A 217 5.74 -17.49 -21.33
N PHE A 218 4.42 -17.36 -21.23
CA PHE A 218 3.76 -16.58 -20.18
C PHE A 218 4.16 -17.09 -18.78
N LYS A 219 4.04 -18.40 -18.53
CA LYS A 219 4.44 -19.01 -17.25
C LYS A 219 5.92 -18.76 -16.94
N GLY A 220 6.79 -18.82 -17.92
CA GLY A 220 8.22 -18.53 -17.76
C GLY A 220 8.49 -17.09 -17.35
N LEU A 221 7.92 -16.12 -18.05
CA LEU A 221 8.13 -14.70 -17.79
C LEU A 221 7.55 -14.25 -16.44
N VAL A 222 6.27 -14.58 -16.20
CA VAL A 222 5.60 -14.24 -14.93
C VAL A 222 6.23 -15.02 -13.78
N GLY A 223 6.57 -16.30 -13.98
CA GLY A 223 7.20 -17.15 -12.98
C GLY A 223 8.56 -16.63 -12.53
N ALA A 224 9.38 -16.14 -13.45
CA ALA A 224 10.68 -15.53 -13.12
C ALA A 224 10.52 -14.31 -12.20
N ALA A 225 9.57 -13.43 -12.51
CA ALA A 225 9.29 -12.24 -11.70
C ALA A 225 8.73 -12.60 -10.30
N LEU A 226 7.82 -13.58 -10.24
CA LEU A 226 7.28 -14.05 -8.96
C LEU A 226 8.33 -14.77 -8.12
N LEU A 227 9.27 -15.49 -8.75
CA LEU A 227 10.39 -16.12 -8.07
C LEU A 227 11.35 -15.08 -7.46
N ASP A 228 11.64 -13.99 -8.17
CA ASP A 228 12.41 -12.87 -7.62
C ASP A 228 11.69 -12.27 -6.40
N MET A 229 10.38 -12.05 -6.52
CA MET A 229 9.57 -11.54 -5.40
C MET A 229 9.58 -12.50 -4.20
N LYS A 230 9.52 -13.81 -4.42
CA LYS A 230 9.64 -14.84 -3.38
C LYS A 230 11.01 -14.81 -2.71
N ASN A 231 12.08 -14.76 -3.49
CA ASN A 231 13.46 -14.69 -2.99
C ASN A 231 13.70 -13.40 -2.16
N ARG A 232 13.05 -12.31 -2.54
CA ARG A 232 13.10 -11.02 -1.83
C ARG A 232 11.99 -10.87 -0.78
N LYS A 233 11.38 -11.98 -0.32
CA LYS A 233 10.42 -12.06 0.79
C LYS A 233 9.13 -11.24 0.59
N GLY A 234 8.69 -11.03 -0.64
CA GLY A 234 7.41 -10.38 -0.94
C GLY A 234 6.22 -11.33 -0.87
N ILE A 235 6.44 -12.59 -1.22
CA ILE A 235 5.45 -13.66 -1.15
C ILE A 235 6.08 -14.92 -0.56
N TYR A 236 5.27 -15.75 0.09
CA TYR A 236 5.69 -17.07 0.56
C TYR A 236 5.72 -18.07 -0.56
N ASP A 237 4.68 -18.07 -1.41
CA ASP A 237 4.54 -19.01 -2.51
C ASP A 237 3.60 -18.47 -3.59
N PHE A 238 3.68 -19.06 -4.80
CA PHE A 238 2.82 -18.74 -5.92
C PHE A 238 2.53 -19.95 -6.79
N GLN A 239 1.44 -19.90 -7.53
CA GLN A 239 1.05 -20.88 -8.53
C GLN A 239 0.52 -20.17 -9.76
N ILE A 240 1.02 -20.57 -10.94
CA ILE A 240 0.51 -20.10 -12.23
C ILE A 240 -0.14 -21.29 -12.93
N GLN A 241 -1.40 -21.13 -13.29
CA GLN A 241 -2.15 -22.14 -14.02
C GLN A 241 -2.60 -21.54 -15.36
N MET A 242 -2.10 -22.11 -16.44
CA MET A 242 -2.47 -21.79 -17.82
C MET A 242 -2.17 -23.08 -18.64
N ASP A 243 -3.19 -23.87 -18.88
CA ASP A 243 -3.11 -25.18 -19.49
C ASP A 243 -4.43 -25.52 -20.21
N THR A 244 -4.53 -26.71 -20.79
CA THR A 244 -5.75 -27.19 -21.48
C THR A 244 -6.96 -27.32 -20.55
N GLY A 245 -6.78 -27.29 -19.23
CA GLY A 245 -7.87 -27.27 -18.25
C GLY A 245 -8.38 -25.85 -17.98
N THR A 246 -7.58 -24.82 -18.31
CA THR A 246 -7.96 -23.40 -18.15
C THR A 246 -8.33 -22.74 -19.47
N VAL A 247 -7.76 -23.16 -20.60
CA VAL A 247 -8.05 -22.65 -21.94
C VAL A 247 -8.89 -23.66 -22.69
N SER A 248 -10.16 -23.38 -22.88
CA SER A 248 -11.09 -24.21 -23.62
C SER A 248 -11.02 -23.95 -25.13
N PRO A 249 -11.51 -24.87 -25.99
CA PRO A 249 -11.66 -24.61 -27.43
C PRO A 249 -12.53 -23.37 -27.71
N GLU A 250 -13.57 -23.15 -26.92
CA GLU A 250 -14.45 -21.98 -27.06
C GLU A 250 -13.71 -20.68 -26.72
N ASP A 251 -12.76 -20.70 -25.77
CA ASP A 251 -11.90 -19.55 -25.48
C ASP A 251 -10.96 -19.25 -26.66
N MET A 252 -10.39 -20.29 -27.28
CA MET A 252 -9.55 -20.14 -28.48
C MET A 252 -10.33 -19.53 -29.64
N ASP A 253 -11.55 -20.00 -29.88
CA ASP A 253 -12.43 -19.43 -30.93
C ASP A 253 -12.85 -17.99 -30.61
N ALA A 254 -12.98 -17.66 -29.33
CA ALA A 254 -13.26 -16.30 -28.86
C ALA A 254 -11.99 -15.42 -28.73
N LEU A 255 -10.83 -15.87 -29.21
CA LEU A 255 -9.52 -15.19 -29.16
C LEU A 255 -9.11 -14.82 -27.73
N ARG A 256 -9.40 -15.67 -26.75
CA ARG A 256 -9.14 -15.46 -25.32
C ARG A 256 -8.13 -16.48 -24.82
N VAL A 257 -7.27 -16.03 -23.88
CA VAL A 257 -6.30 -16.89 -23.19
C VAL A 257 -6.50 -16.72 -21.68
N PRO A 258 -7.44 -17.42 -21.08
CA PRO A 258 -7.63 -17.38 -19.63
C PRO A 258 -6.49 -18.07 -18.89
N GLY A 259 -6.07 -17.47 -17.75
CA GLY A 259 -5.09 -18.03 -16.85
C GLY A 259 -5.37 -17.62 -15.41
N MET A 260 -4.76 -18.31 -14.46
CA MET A 260 -4.90 -18.02 -13.04
C MET A 260 -3.53 -17.94 -12.36
N VAL A 261 -3.30 -16.83 -11.66
CA VAL A 261 -2.13 -16.63 -10.80
C VAL A 261 -2.60 -16.55 -9.35
N ARG A 262 -2.16 -17.51 -8.52
CA ARG A 262 -2.40 -17.52 -7.07
C ARG A 262 -1.12 -17.12 -6.36
N VAL A 263 -1.23 -16.23 -5.38
CA VAL A 263 -0.09 -15.79 -4.57
C VAL A 263 -0.43 -15.80 -3.09
N ASN A 264 0.55 -16.18 -2.27
CA ASN A 264 0.46 -16.12 -0.82
C ASN A 264 1.39 -14.99 -0.33
N PRO A 265 0.87 -13.78 0.00
CA PRO A 265 1.70 -12.65 0.34
C PRO A 265 2.28 -12.75 1.76
N THR A 266 3.49 -12.24 1.95
CA THR A 266 4.08 -12.04 3.27
C THR A 266 3.47 -10.80 3.95
N ARG A 267 3.30 -10.86 5.28
CA ARG A 267 2.86 -9.73 6.09
C ARG A 267 3.99 -9.27 7.01
N PRO A 268 4.13 -7.97 7.29
CA PRO A 268 5.07 -7.49 8.29
C PRO A 268 4.63 -7.89 9.69
N GLY A 269 5.58 -8.12 10.59
CA GLY A 269 5.32 -8.17 12.03
C GLY A 269 5.14 -6.74 12.55
N GLU A 270 4.00 -6.45 13.14
CA GLU A 270 3.67 -5.11 13.66
C GLU A 270 3.65 -5.09 15.18
N TYR A 271 3.34 -6.23 15.82
CA TYR A 271 3.26 -6.39 17.28
C TYR A 271 4.26 -7.44 17.73
N PHE A 272 4.96 -7.16 18.82
CA PHE A 272 5.91 -8.06 19.46
C PHE A 272 5.52 -8.25 20.92
N ASP A 273 4.95 -9.39 21.26
CA ASP A 273 4.66 -9.79 22.62
C ASP A 273 5.87 -10.55 23.19
N ILE A 274 6.59 -9.92 24.11
CA ILE A 274 7.80 -10.49 24.71
C ILE A 274 7.57 -10.70 26.20
N GLY A 275 7.52 -11.96 26.60
CA GLY A 275 7.48 -12.33 28.02
C GLY A 275 8.88 -12.26 28.65
N PHE A 276 8.98 -11.61 29.80
CA PHE A 276 10.19 -11.63 30.64
C PHE A 276 9.98 -12.51 31.86
N VAL A 277 10.86 -13.47 32.04
CA VAL A 277 10.88 -14.32 33.25
C VAL A 277 12.12 -13.97 34.06
N ILE A 278 11.93 -13.52 35.27
CA ILE A 278 13.01 -13.27 36.21
C ILE A 278 13.21 -14.54 37.05
N THR A 279 14.34 -15.21 36.87
CA THR A 279 14.73 -16.38 37.66
C THR A 279 15.63 -15.96 38.81
N ALA A 280 15.63 -16.73 39.89
CA ALA A 280 16.53 -16.52 41.01
C ALA A 280 18.00 -16.70 40.59
N SER A 281 18.90 -15.96 41.21
CA SER A 281 20.33 -16.03 40.92
C SER A 281 20.86 -17.46 41.09
N GLY A 282 21.57 -17.97 40.08
CA GLY A 282 22.19 -19.29 40.09
C GLY A 282 21.36 -20.43 39.48
N VAL A 283 20.16 -20.12 38.93
CA VAL A 283 19.36 -21.10 38.20
C VAL A 283 19.76 -21.09 36.73
N ALA A 284 20.20 -22.23 36.20
CA ALA A 284 20.45 -22.41 34.75
C ALA A 284 19.12 -22.51 33.99
N PHE A 285 19.04 -21.88 32.82
CA PHE A 285 17.91 -22.05 31.95
C PHE A 285 17.99 -23.41 31.28
N GLU A 286 17.03 -24.30 31.57
CA GLU A 286 16.80 -25.48 30.76
C GLU A 286 16.03 -25.04 29.49
N GLN A 287 16.50 -25.46 28.32
CA GLN A 287 15.75 -25.26 27.09
C GLN A 287 14.48 -26.14 27.14
N GLU A 288 13.37 -25.55 27.57
CA GLU A 288 12.07 -26.14 27.27
C GLU A 288 11.85 -26.03 25.75
N ASN A 289 11.84 -27.15 25.07
CA ASN A 289 11.35 -27.25 23.70
C ASN A 289 9.86 -26.91 23.72
N ILE A 290 9.51 -25.66 23.43
CA ILE A 290 8.14 -25.28 23.12
C ILE A 290 7.84 -25.84 21.72
N LEU A 291 7.11 -26.95 21.70
CA LEU A 291 6.48 -27.56 20.52
C LEU A 291 5.32 -26.71 20.03
#